data_bc353c6be62fd870a79b4b7309fe3ae7
#
_entry.id   bc353c6be62fd870a79b4b7309fe3ae7
#
_cell.length_a   1.000
_cell.length_b   1.000
_cell.length_c   1.000
_cell.angle_alpha   90.00
_cell.angle_beta   90.00
_cell.angle_gamma   90.00
#
_symmetry.space_group_name_H-M   'P 1'
#
loop_
_entity.id
_entity.type
_entity.pdbx_description
1 polymer ?
#
loop_
_entity_poly.entity_id
_entity_poly.type
_entity_poly.pdbx_seq_one_letter_code
_entity_poly.pdbx_strand_id
1 'polypeptide(L)'
;MIMTLHPGPEGKSRILIVDDVEDNRIVLQRQLHRSGFETTLCEDGIAALAEVSANPPDLVILDWMMPNLSGLDTLKGIREHFDANRLPVIMCTARDEESSIGAAMDAGANDYVQKPIRMPVLLARISAQLIRKAAVESLGTINSDLEETLAQRTRLLFEQRTAEQK
;
A
#
# COMPACT_ATOMS: atom_id res chain seq x y z
N MET A 1 22.81 11.68 10.74
CA MET A 1 21.77 12.46 10.06
C MET A 1 20.76 11.47 9.51
N ILE A 2 19.71 11.22 10.25
CA ILE A 2 18.66 10.27 9.83
C ILE A 2 17.80 11.02 8.82
N MET A 3 17.91 10.65 7.56
CA MET A 3 17.02 11.12 6.50
C MET A 3 15.60 10.62 6.82
N THR A 4 14.75 11.52 7.30
CA THR A 4 13.31 11.27 7.40
C THR A 4 12.76 11.18 5.98
N LEU A 5 12.68 9.96 5.46
CA LEU A 5 11.98 9.65 4.23
C LEU A 5 10.47 9.70 4.51
N HIS A 6 9.89 10.87 4.34
CA HIS A 6 8.44 11.02 4.26
C HIS A 6 8.07 11.26 2.80
N PRO A 7 7.60 10.25 2.09
CA PRO A 7 6.96 10.48 0.79
C PRO A 7 5.45 10.61 0.99
N GLY A 8 5.00 11.82 1.21
CA GLY A 8 3.59 12.17 1.16
C GLY A 8 3.44 13.68 1.25
N PRO A 9 2.64 14.32 0.40
CA PRO A 9 2.30 15.71 0.57
C PRO A 9 1.41 15.84 1.81
N GLU A 10 1.92 16.53 2.83
CA GLU A 10 1.17 16.97 4.01
C GLU A 10 0.53 15.87 4.88
N GLY A 11 1.33 15.00 5.48
CA GLY A 11 0.83 14.07 6.50
C GLY A 11 1.77 12.89 6.73
N LYS A 12 1.67 12.28 7.91
CA LYS A 12 2.37 11.03 8.19
C LYS A 12 1.66 9.88 7.48
N SER A 13 2.42 9.03 6.77
CA SER A 13 1.85 7.83 6.17
C SER A 13 1.27 6.91 7.23
N ARG A 14 0.06 6.41 6.98
CA ARG A 14 -0.66 5.54 7.89
C ARG A 14 -0.52 4.07 7.48
N ILE A 15 -0.08 3.25 8.42
CA ILE A 15 0.16 1.82 8.23
C ILE A 15 -0.85 1.03 9.04
N LEU A 16 -1.56 0.10 8.42
CA LEU A 16 -2.39 -0.88 9.08
C LEU A 16 -1.54 -2.09 9.47
N ILE A 17 -1.56 -2.45 10.75
CA ILE A 17 -0.90 -3.65 11.29
C ILE A 17 -1.96 -4.67 11.61
N VAL A 18 -1.88 -5.84 10.98
CA VAL A 18 -2.81 -6.96 11.17
C VAL A 18 -2.05 -8.17 11.66
N ASP A 19 -2.24 -8.53 12.91
CA ASP A 19 -1.61 -9.67 13.59
C ASP A 19 -2.53 -10.10 14.73
N ASP A 20 -2.76 -11.40 14.94
CA ASP A 20 -3.63 -11.91 15.99
C ASP A 20 -3.01 -11.83 17.39
N VAL A 21 -1.69 -11.69 17.48
CA VAL A 21 -0.97 -11.55 18.75
C VAL A 21 -0.82 -10.07 19.12
N GLU A 22 -1.43 -9.68 20.25
CA GLU A 22 -1.44 -8.29 20.72
C GLU A 22 -0.04 -7.72 20.95
N ASP A 23 0.85 -8.50 21.56
CA ASP A 23 2.23 -8.05 21.82
C ASP A 23 2.97 -7.71 20.53
N ASN A 24 2.77 -8.49 19.45
CA ASN A 24 3.36 -8.19 18.15
C ASN A 24 2.86 -6.85 17.61
N ARG A 25 1.54 -6.61 17.68
CA ARG A 25 0.94 -5.34 17.24
C ARG A 25 1.52 -4.15 17.99
N ILE A 26 1.60 -4.26 19.32
CA ILE A 26 2.10 -3.17 20.19
C ILE A 26 3.58 -2.89 19.92
N VAL A 27 4.41 -3.92 19.76
CA VAL A 27 5.84 -3.75 19.47
C VAL A 27 6.03 -3.08 18.12
N LEU A 28 5.36 -3.53 17.07
CA LEU A 28 5.42 -2.93 15.74
C LEU A 28 4.91 -1.48 15.76
N GLN A 29 3.79 -1.22 16.40
CA GLN A 29 3.25 0.13 16.55
C GLN A 29 4.27 1.10 17.14
N ARG A 30 4.87 0.75 18.28
CA ARG A 30 5.85 1.60 18.96
C ARG A 30 7.06 1.92 18.06
N GLN A 31 7.53 0.93 17.33
CA GLN A 31 8.70 1.10 16.48
C GLN A 31 8.38 1.93 15.23
N LEU A 32 7.20 1.72 14.62
CA LEU A 32 6.76 2.52 13.48
C LEU A 32 6.45 3.97 13.88
N HIS A 33 5.85 4.21 15.04
CA HIS A 33 5.66 5.56 15.56
C HIS A 33 6.99 6.30 15.76
N ARG A 34 8.02 5.63 16.31
CA ARG A 34 9.38 6.22 16.43
C ARG A 34 10.00 6.54 15.08
N SER A 35 9.60 5.83 14.03
CA SER A 35 10.02 6.06 12.64
C SER A 35 9.18 7.08 11.90
N GLY A 36 8.19 7.69 12.58
CA GLY A 36 7.37 8.78 12.04
C GLY A 36 6.09 8.36 11.32
N PHE A 37 5.71 7.08 11.38
CA PHE A 37 4.44 6.59 10.81
C PHE A 37 3.28 6.71 11.80
N GLU A 38 2.07 6.87 11.29
CA GLU A 38 0.84 6.60 12.01
C GLU A 38 0.42 5.16 11.81
N THR A 39 -0.25 4.56 12.80
CA THR A 39 -0.65 3.16 12.72
C THR A 39 -2.08 2.94 13.18
N THR A 40 -2.76 2.02 12.51
CA THR A 40 -4.01 1.40 12.95
C THR A 40 -3.75 -0.08 13.23
N LEU A 41 -4.40 -0.66 14.22
CA LEU A 41 -4.21 -2.05 14.62
C LEU A 41 -5.50 -2.85 14.39
N CYS A 42 -5.37 -4.02 13.78
CA CYS A 42 -6.45 -5.01 13.67
C CYS A 42 -5.96 -6.37 14.16
N GLU A 43 -6.83 -7.08 14.87
CA GLU A 43 -6.52 -8.38 15.47
C GLU A 43 -6.80 -9.57 14.54
N ASP A 44 -7.54 -9.37 13.46
CA ASP A 44 -7.88 -10.40 12.49
C ASP A 44 -8.14 -9.85 11.10
N GLY A 45 -8.31 -10.76 10.12
CA GLY A 45 -8.55 -10.40 8.74
C GLY A 45 -9.90 -9.75 8.49
N ILE A 46 -10.94 -10.07 9.27
CA ILE A 46 -12.27 -9.49 9.12
C ILE A 46 -12.24 -8.02 9.52
N ALA A 47 -11.66 -7.72 10.68
CA ALA A 47 -11.44 -6.35 11.14
C ALA A 47 -10.58 -5.56 10.14
N ALA A 48 -9.55 -6.19 9.58
CA ALA A 48 -8.68 -5.56 8.58
C ALA A 48 -9.44 -5.19 7.30
N LEU A 49 -10.27 -6.07 6.76
CA LEU A 49 -11.10 -5.79 5.58
C LEU A 49 -12.09 -4.65 5.81
N ALA A 50 -12.73 -4.62 7.00
CA ALA A 50 -13.63 -3.54 7.38
C ALA A 50 -12.88 -2.20 7.47
N GLU A 51 -11.71 -2.17 8.11
CA GLU A 51 -10.89 -0.96 8.24
C GLU A 51 -10.39 -0.45 6.89
N VAL A 52 -9.89 -1.33 6.03
CA VAL A 52 -9.44 -0.98 4.67
C VAL A 52 -10.57 -0.37 3.84
N SER A 53 -11.78 -0.88 3.97
CA SER A 53 -12.95 -0.34 3.26
C SER A 53 -13.40 1.02 3.79
N ALA A 54 -13.38 1.21 5.12
CA ALA A 54 -13.84 2.45 5.75
C ALA A 54 -12.78 3.57 5.66
N ASN A 55 -11.53 3.23 5.93
CA ASN A 55 -10.40 4.16 6.02
C ASN A 55 -9.16 3.54 5.37
N PRO A 56 -9.02 3.54 4.04
CA PRO A 56 -7.87 2.93 3.37
C PRO A 56 -6.53 3.46 3.91
N PRO A 57 -5.62 2.59 4.39
CA PRO A 57 -4.29 2.99 4.82
C PRO A 57 -3.36 3.21 3.61
N ASP A 58 -2.16 3.72 3.85
CA ASP A 58 -1.13 3.84 2.81
C ASP A 58 -0.41 2.52 2.54
N LEU A 59 -0.35 1.64 3.54
CA LEU A 59 0.29 0.33 3.46
C LEU A 59 -0.29 -0.60 4.53
N VAL A 60 -0.34 -1.89 4.23
CA VAL A 60 -0.76 -2.95 5.17
C VAL A 60 0.42 -3.87 5.49
N ILE A 61 0.65 -4.13 6.77
CA ILE A 61 1.50 -5.22 7.28
C ILE A 61 0.56 -6.32 7.75
N LEU A 62 0.62 -7.49 7.15
CA LEU A 62 -0.36 -8.55 7.30
C LEU A 62 0.31 -9.87 7.72
N ASP A 63 -0.06 -10.38 8.88
CA ASP A 63 0.39 -11.69 9.33
C ASP A 63 -0.22 -12.81 8.46
N TRP A 64 0.59 -13.81 8.17
CA TRP A 64 0.19 -14.98 7.40
C TRP A 64 -0.78 -15.88 8.18
N MET A 65 -0.41 -16.22 9.41
CA MET A 65 -1.14 -17.15 10.25
C MET A 65 -2.05 -16.42 11.23
N MET A 66 -3.33 -16.40 10.91
CA MET A 66 -4.36 -15.85 11.79
C MET A 66 -5.56 -16.81 11.87
N PRO A 67 -6.26 -16.88 13.00
CA PRO A 67 -7.48 -17.66 13.13
C PRO A 67 -8.62 -17.04 12.30
N ASN A 68 -9.61 -17.84 11.97
CA ASN A 68 -10.83 -17.50 11.23
C ASN A 68 -10.58 -17.15 9.75
N LEU A 69 -9.87 -16.07 9.47
CA LEU A 69 -9.51 -15.66 8.12
C LEU A 69 -7.98 -15.58 8.01
N SER A 70 -7.39 -16.40 7.15
CA SER A 70 -5.93 -16.42 6.95
C SER A 70 -5.42 -15.10 6.36
N GLY A 71 -4.12 -14.82 6.53
CA GLY A 71 -3.50 -13.66 5.87
C GLY A 71 -3.65 -13.70 4.36
N LEU A 72 -3.55 -14.88 3.74
CA LEU A 72 -3.73 -15.05 2.30
C LEU A 72 -5.16 -14.69 1.86
N ASP A 73 -6.17 -15.16 2.58
CA ASP A 73 -7.56 -14.86 2.24
C ASP A 73 -7.90 -13.39 2.52
N THR A 74 -7.31 -12.81 3.56
CA THR A 74 -7.39 -11.36 3.81
C THR A 74 -6.78 -10.56 2.66
N LEU A 75 -5.60 -10.96 2.18
CA LEU A 75 -4.95 -10.34 1.01
C LEU A 75 -5.85 -10.42 -0.23
N LYS A 76 -6.43 -11.58 -0.52
CA LYS A 76 -7.37 -11.74 -1.63
C LYS A 76 -8.56 -10.80 -1.51
N GLY A 77 -9.15 -10.69 -0.31
CA GLY A 77 -10.24 -9.74 -0.05
C GLY A 77 -9.84 -8.28 -0.27
N ILE A 78 -8.64 -7.89 0.12
CA ILE A 78 -8.11 -6.55 -0.17
C ILE A 78 -8.01 -6.35 -1.70
N ARG A 79 -7.52 -7.34 -2.43
CA ARG A 79 -7.31 -7.27 -3.89
C ARG A 79 -8.59 -7.23 -4.72
N GLU A 80 -9.74 -7.58 -4.15
CA GLU A 80 -11.03 -7.37 -4.81
C GLU A 80 -11.35 -5.88 -5.05
N HIS A 81 -10.79 -4.98 -4.23
CA HIS A 81 -11.09 -3.55 -4.27
C HIS A 81 -9.86 -2.66 -4.49
N PHE A 82 -8.68 -3.13 -4.13
CA PHE A 82 -7.44 -2.37 -4.21
C PHE A 82 -6.34 -3.17 -4.88
N ASP A 83 -5.86 -2.71 -6.02
CA ASP A 83 -4.68 -3.30 -6.66
C ASP A 83 -3.38 -3.03 -5.86
N ALA A 84 -2.31 -3.71 -6.23
CA ALA A 84 -1.03 -3.64 -5.54
C ALA A 84 -0.33 -2.26 -5.62
N ASN A 85 -0.71 -1.42 -6.57
CA ASN A 85 -0.18 -0.07 -6.69
C ASN A 85 -0.91 0.91 -5.75
N ARG A 86 -2.23 0.75 -5.62
CA ARG A 86 -3.05 1.60 -4.76
C ARG A 86 -2.89 1.30 -3.28
N LEU A 87 -2.79 0.01 -2.91
CA LEU A 87 -2.62 -0.41 -1.53
C LEU A 87 -1.55 -1.50 -1.42
N PRO A 88 -0.30 -1.13 -1.17
CA PRO A 88 0.77 -2.08 -0.92
C PRO A 88 0.50 -2.92 0.32
N VAL A 89 0.76 -4.23 0.21
CA VAL A 89 0.66 -5.20 1.31
C VAL A 89 1.98 -5.93 1.47
N ILE A 90 2.55 -5.89 2.68
CA ILE A 90 3.73 -6.65 3.09
C ILE A 90 3.26 -7.78 3.97
N MET A 91 3.51 -9.02 3.55
CA MET A 91 3.18 -10.22 4.33
C MET A 91 4.24 -10.52 5.38
N CYS A 92 3.82 -10.92 6.58
CA CYS A 92 4.70 -11.43 7.63
C CYS A 92 4.58 -12.96 7.70
N THR A 93 5.66 -13.68 7.43
CA THR A 93 5.66 -15.15 7.34
C THR A 93 6.60 -15.78 8.36
N ALA A 94 6.29 -17.00 8.81
CA ALA A 94 7.23 -17.80 9.58
C ALA A 94 8.36 -18.35 8.65
N ARG A 95 9.49 -18.72 9.25
CA ARG A 95 10.72 -19.09 8.54
C ARG A 95 10.60 -20.32 7.62
N ASP A 96 9.64 -21.20 7.92
CA ASP A 96 9.50 -22.50 7.26
C ASP A 96 8.46 -22.53 6.14
N GLU A 97 7.98 -21.36 5.71
CA GLU A 97 6.88 -21.23 4.76
C GLU A 97 7.33 -20.71 3.37
N GLU A 98 8.45 -21.20 2.84
CA GLU A 98 8.93 -20.80 1.50
C GLU A 98 7.89 -21.06 0.40
N SER A 99 7.12 -22.13 0.50
CA SER A 99 6.03 -22.42 -0.44
C SER A 99 4.87 -21.41 -0.33
N SER A 100 4.69 -20.79 0.83
CA SER A 100 3.67 -19.78 1.09
C SER A 100 4.02 -18.42 0.49
N ILE A 101 5.31 -18.12 0.35
CA ILE A 101 5.78 -16.87 -0.26
C ILE A 101 5.33 -16.77 -1.72
N GLY A 102 5.50 -17.85 -2.49
CA GLY A 102 5.01 -17.91 -3.87
C GLY A 102 3.51 -17.65 -3.97
N ALA A 103 2.72 -18.31 -3.12
CA ALA A 103 1.28 -18.12 -3.07
C ALA A 103 0.88 -16.67 -2.71
N ALA A 104 1.60 -16.03 -1.80
CA ALA A 104 1.36 -14.63 -1.44
C ALA A 104 1.65 -13.68 -2.61
N MET A 105 2.78 -13.87 -3.29
CA MET A 105 3.16 -13.05 -4.45
C MET A 105 2.19 -13.23 -5.60
N ASP A 106 1.75 -14.46 -5.88
CA ASP A 106 0.74 -14.76 -6.90
C ASP A 106 -0.64 -14.15 -6.55
N ALA A 107 -0.98 -14.08 -5.26
CA ALA A 107 -2.19 -13.42 -4.78
C ALA A 107 -2.12 -11.88 -4.77
N GLY A 108 -0.96 -11.31 -5.11
CA GLY A 108 -0.79 -9.86 -5.24
C GLY A 108 -0.17 -9.17 -4.03
N ALA A 109 0.59 -9.88 -3.17
CA ALA A 109 1.43 -9.24 -2.16
C ALA A 109 2.54 -8.42 -2.85
N ASN A 110 2.87 -7.27 -2.27
CA ASN A 110 3.94 -6.41 -2.78
C ASN A 110 5.32 -6.87 -2.32
N ASP A 111 5.38 -7.42 -1.11
CA ASP A 111 6.61 -7.88 -0.49
C ASP A 111 6.31 -8.79 0.72
N TYR A 112 7.34 -9.35 1.31
CA TYR A 112 7.22 -10.13 2.54
C TYR A 112 8.40 -9.89 3.49
N VAL A 113 8.19 -10.16 4.77
CA VAL A 113 9.23 -10.22 5.80
C VAL A 113 9.09 -11.51 6.60
N GLN A 114 10.22 -12.09 6.97
CA GLN A 114 10.24 -13.29 7.81
C GLN A 114 10.22 -12.92 9.29
N LYS A 115 9.49 -13.69 10.10
CA LYS A 115 9.55 -13.63 11.56
C LYS A 115 10.79 -14.40 12.07
N PRO A 116 11.52 -13.90 13.07
CA PRO A 116 11.27 -12.67 13.83
C PRO A 116 11.58 -11.42 12.99
N ILE A 117 10.69 -10.43 13.06
CA ILE A 117 10.78 -9.22 12.23
C ILE A 117 11.99 -8.38 12.64
N ARG A 118 12.85 -8.11 11.67
CA ARG A 118 13.98 -7.20 11.83
C ARG A 118 13.57 -5.81 11.36
N MET A 119 13.45 -4.85 12.30
CA MET A 119 12.95 -3.52 11.98
C MET A 119 13.69 -2.79 10.86
N PRO A 120 15.04 -2.81 10.76
CA PRO A 120 15.71 -2.19 9.63
C PRO A 120 15.28 -2.75 8.27
N VAL A 121 15.02 -4.06 8.19
CA VAL A 121 14.53 -4.71 6.98
C VAL A 121 13.09 -4.30 6.67
N LEU A 122 12.22 -4.34 7.67
CA LEU A 122 10.81 -3.93 7.50
C LEU A 122 10.71 -2.47 7.06
N LEU A 123 11.44 -1.56 7.72
CA LEU A 123 11.44 -0.13 7.37
C LEU A 123 11.94 0.12 5.94
N ALA A 124 12.98 -0.59 5.50
CA ALA A 124 13.46 -0.49 4.12
C ALA A 124 12.38 -0.92 3.11
N ARG A 125 11.65 -2.00 3.39
CA ARG A 125 10.57 -2.49 2.53
C ARG A 125 9.37 -1.55 2.53
N ILE A 126 8.96 -1.04 3.70
CA ILE A 126 7.90 -0.02 3.81
C ILE A 126 8.26 1.19 2.94
N SER A 127 9.45 1.73 3.11
CA SER A 127 9.91 2.90 2.36
C SER A 127 9.91 2.66 0.85
N ALA A 128 10.39 1.50 0.40
CA ALA A 128 10.39 1.13 -1.02
C ALA A 128 8.96 1.06 -1.60
N GLN A 129 8.02 0.48 -0.87
CA GLN A 129 6.64 0.38 -1.33
C GLN A 129 5.91 1.73 -1.34
N LEU A 130 6.14 2.58 -0.34
CA LEU A 130 5.55 3.92 -0.31
C LEU A 130 6.10 4.84 -1.40
N ILE A 131 7.41 4.76 -1.67
CA ILE A 131 8.04 5.49 -2.79
C ILE A 131 7.44 5.04 -4.13
N ARG A 132 7.31 3.73 -4.33
CA ARG A 132 6.69 3.17 -5.53
C ARG A 132 5.25 3.64 -5.71
N LYS A 133 4.45 3.60 -4.65
CA LYS A 133 3.06 4.09 -4.66
C LYS A 133 2.99 5.54 -5.08
N ALA A 134 3.78 6.41 -4.45
CA ALA A 134 3.83 7.83 -4.78
C ALA A 134 4.24 8.10 -6.23
N ALA A 135 5.19 7.35 -6.77
CA ALA A 135 5.61 7.47 -8.15
C ALA A 135 4.51 7.08 -9.15
N VAL A 136 3.77 6.00 -8.87
CA VAL A 136 2.64 5.56 -9.70
C VAL A 136 1.50 6.59 -9.68
N GLU A 137 1.18 7.12 -8.51
CA GLU A 137 0.15 8.16 -8.35
C GLU A 137 0.53 9.44 -9.12
N SER A 138 1.79 9.88 -9.03
CA SER A 138 2.28 11.05 -9.76
C SER A 138 2.23 10.85 -11.28
N LEU A 139 2.59 9.68 -11.79
CA LEU A 139 2.49 9.35 -13.21
C LEU A 139 1.03 9.35 -13.69
N GLY A 140 0.11 8.85 -12.87
CA GLY A 140 -1.32 8.87 -13.16
C GLY A 140 -1.86 10.30 -13.31
N THR A 141 -1.49 11.20 -12.41
CA THR A 141 -1.86 12.62 -12.46
C THR A 141 -1.32 13.30 -13.71
N ILE A 142 -0.02 13.11 -14.02
CA ILE A 142 0.62 13.69 -15.21
C ILE A 142 -0.07 13.21 -16.50
N ASN A 143 -0.40 11.93 -16.59
CA ASN A 143 -1.11 11.39 -17.75
C ASN A 143 -2.50 12.02 -17.91
N SER A 144 -3.26 12.14 -16.84
CA SER A 144 -4.59 12.77 -16.88
C SER A 144 -4.53 14.23 -17.33
N ASP A 145 -3.58 15.00 -16.82
CA ASP A 145 -3.38 16.39 -17.19
C ASP A 145 -2.96 16.54 -18.67
N LEU A 146 -2.14 15.59 -19.15
CA LEU A 146 -1.72 15.58 -20.55
C LEU A 146 -2.88 15.25 -21.49
N GLU A 147 -3.70 14.26 -21.15
CA GLU A 147 -4.89 13.89 -21.92
C GLU A 147 -5.88 15.04 -22.02
N GLU A 148 -6.13 15.74 -20.89
CA GLU A 148 -6.99 16.92 -20.87
C GLU A 148 -6.44 18.04 -21.74
N THR A 149 -5.13 18.30 -21.65
CA THR A 149 -4.46 19.32 -22.47
C THR A 149 -4.54 18.98 -23.96
N LEU A 150 -4.35 17.73 -24.32
CA LEU A 150 -4.47 17.26 -25.72
C LEU A 150 -5.90 17.41 -26.24
N ALA A 151 -6.89 17.03 -25.45
CA ALA A 151 -8.30 17.19 -25.81
C ALA A 151 -8.68 18.66 -26.04
N GLN A 152 -8.24 19.56 -25.17
CA GLN A 152 -8.47 21.01 -25.31
C GLN A 152 -7.81 21.55 -26.59
N ARG A 153 -6.54 21.20 -26.87
CA ARG A 153 -5.83 21.64 -28.08
C ARG A 153 -6.50 21.14 -29.35
N THR A 154 -6.90 19.88 -29.36
CA THR A 154 -7.60 19.28 -30.50
C THR A 154 -8.91 20.01 -30.80
N ARG A 155 -9.67 20.35 -29.76
CA ARG A 155 -10.93 21.10 -29.89
C ARG A 155 -10.70 22.50 -30.47
N LEU A 156 -9.70 23.22 -29.96
CA LEU A 156 -9.35 24.55 -30.46
C LEU A 156 -8.93 24.53 -31.95
N LEU A 157 -8.14 23.53 -32.34
CA LEU A 157 -7.74 23.38 -33.75
C LEU A 157 -8.93 23.07 -34.66
N PHE A 158 -9.90 22.30 -34.17
CA PHE A 158 -11.13 22.00 -34.92
C PHE A 158 -12.00 23.26 -35.08
N GLU A 159 -12.13 24.06 -34.05
CA GLU A 159 -12.88 25.33 -34.07
C GLU A 159 -12.23 26.37 -35.01
N GLN A 160 -10.91 26.48 -35.02
CA GLN A 160 -10.18 27.36 -35.96
C GLN A 160 -10.38 26.93 -37.42
N ARG A 161 -10.28 25.64 -37.71
CA ARG A 161 -10.45 25.11 -39.04
C ARG A 161 -11.86 25.30 -39.60
N THR A 162 -12.88 25.23 -38.74
CA THR A 162 -14.27 25.48 -39.14
C THR A 162 -14.57 26.97 -39.31
N ALA A 163 -13.83 27.85 -38.64
CA ALA A 163 -13.96 29.30 -38.81
C ALA A 163 -13.32 29.82 -40.11
N GLU A 164 -12.22 29.20 -40.59
CA GLU A 164 -11.53 29.54 -41.81
C GLU A 164 -12.23 29.08 -43.11
N GLN A 165 -13.23 28.20 -42.98
CA GLN A 165 -14.01 27.66 -44.12
C GLN A 165 -15.34 28.38 -44.36
N LYS A 166 -15.63 29.46 -43.62
CA LYS A 166 -16.79 30.36 -43.79
C LYS A 166 -16.39 31.69 -44.42
#